data_7a791af721c198ca74504d5b88152b3d
#
_entry.id   7a791af721c198ca74504d5b88152b3d
#
_cell.length_a   1.000
_cell.length_b   1.000
_cell.length_c   1.000
_cell.angle_alpha   90.00
_cell.angle_beta   90.00
_cell.angle_gamma   90.00
#
_symmetry.space_group_name_H-M   'P 1'
#
loop_
_entity.id
_entity.type
_entity.pdbx_description
1 polymer ?
#
loop_
_entity_poly.entity_id
_entity_poly.type
_entity_poly.pdbx_seq_one_letter_code
_entity_poly.pdbx_strand_id
1 'polypeptide(L)'
;MKVCTACGSTRVRDDWACPECGHQPEIIAGLPAFAPSIAVEHEGFRTEFFAELAGLEADNFWFRARNELVAWAMRTYAPNSTSFLEVGCGTGFVLSRIRQERPSIELVGAEVFSAGLALAAERVPTATFYQMDARSIPFRSEFEAIGAFDVLEHIAEDETVLAEVGKALVPGGTFLATVPQHRSLWSQQDVHARHVRRYSSRDLRRKLEAAGFDVVRMTSFVSLLLPMMFASRMRMKEADPDFNEMDALRFSRPINAALGLVMGLERIMIRGGLSFPAGGSLLVVARKRDRDEGTP
;
A
#
# COMPACT_ATOMS: atom_id res chain seq x y z
N MET A 1 -18.38 6.98 -6.18
CA MET A 1 -19.44 7.58 -5.33
C MET A 1 -19.23 7.21 -3.87
N LYS A 2 -19.51 8.13 -2.95
CA LYS A 2 -19.43 7.90 -1.51
C LYS A 2 -20.51 6.94 -1.01
N VAL A 3 -20.20 6.18 0.05
CA VAL A 3 -21.14 5.21 0.66
C VAL A 3 -21.18 5.46 2.18
N CYS A 4 -22.36 5.50 2.74
CA CYS A 4 -22.53 5.56 4.18
C CYS A 4 -22.09 4.25 4.84
N THR A 5 -21.13 4.31 5.75
CA THR A 5 -20.61 3.13 6.46
C THR A 5 -21.63 2.52 7.43
N ALA A 6 -22.66 3.27 7.86
CA ALA A 6 -23.68 2.79 8.79
C ALA A 6 -24.85 2.07 8.10
N CYS A 7 -25.35 2.57 6.94
CA CYS A 7 -26.52 2.00 6.29
C CYS A 7 -26.34 1.57 4.84
N GLY A 8 -25.16 1.78 4.27
CA GLY A 8 -24.84 1.40 2.88
C GLY A 8 -25.42 2.33 1.81
N SER A 9 -26.12 3.41 2.18
CA SER A 9 -26.70 4.36 1.22
C SER A 9 -25.62 5.05 0.40
N THR A 10 -25.85 5.21 -0.89
CA THR A 10 -24.99 5.97 -1.81
C THR A 10 -25.38 7.47 -1.89
N ARG A 11 -26.40 7.88 -1.16
CA ARG A 11 -26.86 9.28 -1.09
C ARG A 11 -26.14 10.03 0.02
N VAL A 12 -24.82 9.98 0.02
CA VAL A 12 -23.97 10.67 1.00
C VAL A 12 -23.63 12.06 0.47
N ARG A 13 -23.78 13.09 1.31
CA ARG A 13 -23.47 14.48 0.97
C ARG A 13 -21.96 14.69 0.91
N ASP A 14 -21.55 15.87 0.43
CA ASP A 14 -20.12 16.21 0.34
C ASP A 14 -19.43 16.29 1.70
N ASP A 15 -20.19 16.71 2.74
CA ASP A 15 -19.75 16.74 4.13
C ASP A 15 -19.84 15.37 4.84
N TRP A 16 -20.09 14.30 4.10
CA TRP A 16 -20.27 12.92 4.57
C TRP A 16 -21.54 12.67 5.40
N ALA A 17 -22.42 13.65 5.55
CA ALA A 17 -23.70 13.41 6.22
C ALA A 17 -24.59 12.52 5.35
N CYS A 18 -25.13 11.47 5.94
CA CYS A 18 -26.08 10.56 5.28
C CYS A 18 -27.52 11.04 5.53
N PRO A 19 -28.28 11.44 4.51
CA PRO A 19 -29.66 11.88 4.67
C PRO A 19 -30.62 10.74 5.02
N GLU A 20 -30.25 9.49 4.78
CA GLU A 20 -31.10 8.32 5.03
C GLU A 20 -31.09 7.88 6.51
N CYS A 21 -29.94 7.94 7.19
CA CYS A 21 -29.82 7.47 8.56
C CYS A 21 -29.25 8.52 9.55
N GLY A 22 -28.89 9.71 9.06
CA GLY A 22 -28.29 10.77 9.88
C GLY A 22 -26.83 10.53 10.29
N HIS A 23 -26.24 9.41 9.88
CA HIS A 23 -24.84 9.12 10.23
C HIS A 23 -23.90 10.12 9.58
N GLN A 24 -22.90 10.55 10.34
CA GLN A 24 -21.75 11.34 9.88
C GLN A 24 -20.49 10.81 10.55
N PRO A 25 -19.37 10.63 9.83
CA PRO A 25 -18.12 10.19 10.45
C PRO A 25 -17.64 11.22 11.47
N GLU A 26 -16.95 10.74 12.49
CA GLU A 26 -16.25 11.59 13.43
C GLU A 26 -15.13 12.36 12.71
N ILE A 27 -14.70 13.47 13.34
CA ILE A 27 -13.52 14.21 12.86
C ILE A 27 -12.38 13.96 13.84
N ILE A 28 -11.31 13.33 13.37
CA ILE A 28 -10.08 13.09 14.12
C ILE A 28 -8.92 13.84 13.44
N ALA A 29 -8.21 14.66 14.19
CA ALA A 29 -7.14 15.52 13.69
C ALA A 29 -7.53 16.35 12.45
N GLY A 30 -8.79 16.80 12.39
CA GLY A 30 -9.33 17.59 11.28
C GLY A 30 -9.75 16.77 10.05
N LEU A 31 -9.67 15.45 10.09
CA LEU A 31 -9.99 14.55 8.96
C LEU A 31 -11.21 13.68 9.28
N PRO A 32 -12.06 13.36 8.27
CA PRO A 32 -13.13 12.40 8.44
C PRO A 32 -12.58 11.02 8.82
N ALA A 33 -13.12 10.44 9.90
CA ALA A 33 -12.72 9.17 10.47
C ALA A 33 -13.84 8.13 10.34
N PHE A 34 -13.60 7.09 9.56
CA PHE A 34 -14.53 5.99 9.30
C PHE A 34 -14.29 4.78 10.18
N ALA A 35 -13.17 4.76 10.90
CA ALA A 35 -12.79 3.71 11.85
C ALA A 35 -12.17 4.31 13.12
N PRO A 36 -12.88 5.21 13.84
CA PRO A 36 -12.33 5.98 14.95
C PRO A 36 -11.81 5.12 16.10
N SER A 37 -12.38 3.95 16.32
CA SER A 37 -11.99 3.03 17.41
C SER A 37 -10.58 2.45 17.27
N ILE A 38 -9.99 2.50 16.06
CA ILE A 38 -8.65 2.00 15.77
C ILE A 38 -7.71 3.11 15.26
N ALA A 39 -8.13 4.37 15.32
CA ALA A 39 -7.37 5.53 14.85
C ALA A 39 -6.16 5.87 15.73
N VAL A 40 -6.26 5.56 17.02
CA VAL A 40 -5.22 5.78 18.01
C VAL A 40 -4.79 4.42 18.51
N GLU A 41 -3.50 4.14 18.45
CA GLU A 41 -2.77 2.96 18.90
C GLU A 41 -3.61 1.73 19.30
N HIS A 42 -3.60 0.69 18.49
CA HIS A 42 -3.91 -0.66 18.94
C HIS A 42 -2.59 -1.38 19.27
N GLU A 43 -2.50 -1.88 20.53
CA GLU A 43 -1.48 -2.77 21.08
C GLU A 43 -0.08 -2.67 20.39
N GLY A 44 0.69 -1.60 20.73
CA GLY A 44 2.14 -1.53 20.47
C GLY A 44 2.56 -0.97 19.10
N PHE A 45 1.68 -0.38 18.30
CA PHE A 45 2.11 0.48 17.20
C PHE A 45 2.42 1.87 17.77
N ARG A 46 3.72 2.25 17.79
CA ARG A 46 4.14 3.52 18.37
C ARG A 46 3.97 4.66 17.37
N THR A 47 3.38 5.76 17.81
CA THR A 47 3.22 7.00 17.02
C THR A 47 4.55 7.51 16.47
N GLU A 48 5.64 7.36 17.27
CA GLU A 48 7.01 7.73 16.91
C GLU A 48 7.53 6.98 15.69
N PHE A 49 7.02 5.76 15.43
CA PHE A 49 7.39 4.95 14.26
C PHE A 49 7.22 5.72 12.95
N PHE A 50 6.10 6.42 12.76
CA PHE A 50 5.86 7.19 11.54
C PHE A 50 6.83 8.36 11.38
N ALA A 51 7.20 9.03 12.46
CA ALA A 51 8.16 10.13 12.40
C ALA A 51 9.57 9.63 12.07
N GLU A 52 9.99 8.51 12.66
CA GLU A 52 11.28 7.88 12.34
C GLU A 52 11.29 7.36 10.89
N LEU A 53 10.20 6.73 10.44
CA LEU A 53 10.03 6.25 9.07
C LEU A 53 10.12 7.40 8.08
N ALA A 54 9.40 8.50 8.32
CA ALA A 54 9.43 9.70 7.47
C ALA A 54 10.86 10.28 7.31
N GLY A 55 11.67 10.18 8.35
CA GLY A 55 13.08 10.60 8.32
C GLY A 55 13.99 9.65 7.52
N LEU A 56 13.60 8.39 7.33
CA LEU A 56 14.42 7.38 6.64
C LEU A 56 14.07 7.20 5.17
N GLU A 57 12.80 7.37 4.79
CA GLU A 57 12.26 7.00 3.47
C GLU A 57 13.01 7.64 2.30
N ALA A 58 13.32 8.93 2.40
CA ALA A 58 13.94 9.69 1.32
C ALA A 58 15.38 9.23 1.03
N ASP A 59 16.09 8.76 2.03
CA ASP A 59 17.50 8.38 1.92
C ASP A 59 17.71 6.87 1.78
N ASN A 60 16.80 6.04 2.23
CA ASN A 60 16.95 4.59 2.21
C ASN A 60 16.74 4.02 0.79
N PHE A 61 17.67 3.15 0.36
CA PHE A 61 17.69 2.55 -0.97
C PHE A 61 16.42 1.77 -1.31
N TRP A 62 15.83 1.06 -0.33
CA TRP A 62 14.69 0.21 -0.54
C TRP A 62 13.41 1.02 -0.77
N PHE A 63 13.13 2.01 0.11
CA PHE A 63 11.96 2.89 -0.05
C PHE A 63 12.00 3.66 -1.38
N ARG A 64 13.18 4.18 -1.73
CA ARG A 64 13.39 4.87 -3.01
C ARG A 64 13.15 3.94 -4.21
N ALA A 65 13.74 2.73 -4.18
CA ALA A 65 13.60 1.78 -5.27
C ALA A 65 12.16 1.31 -5.46
N ARG A 66 11.44 1.03 -4.34
CA ARG A 66 10.02 0.68 -4.34
C ARG A 66 9.19 1.84 -4.92
N ASN A 67 9.40 3.05 -4.43
CA ASN A 67 8.66 4.23 -4.86
C ASN A 67 8.82 4.51 -6.37
N GLU A 68 10.05 4.41 -6.89
CA GLU A 68 10.34 4.51 -8.32
C GLU A 68 9.70 3.39 -9.15
N LEU A 69 9.61 2.17 -8.60
CA LEU A 69 8.96 1.05 -9.27
C LEU A 69 7.45 1.22 -9.33
N VAL A 70 6.84 1.67 -8.23
CA VAL A 70 5.41 1.99 -8.14
C VAL A 70 5.05 3.12 -9.12
N ALA A 71 5.82 4.20 -9.14
CA ALA A 71 5.61 5.31 -10.06
C ALA A 71 5.72 4.88 -11.53
N TRP A 72 6.69 4.01 -11.85
CA TRP A 72 6.77 3.40 -13.17
C TRP A 72 5.54 2.56 -13.50
N ALA A 73 5.08 1.73 -12.58
CA ALA A 73 3.91 0.89 -12.78
C ALA A 73 2.64 1.75 -13.02
N MET A 74 2.45 2.82 -12.26
CA MET A 74 1.38 3.80 -12.48
C MET A 74 1.42 4.40 -13.89
N ARG A 75 2.60 4.87 -14.34
CA ARG A 75 2.75 5.44 -15.70
C ARG A 75 2.45 4.42 -16.79
N THR A 76 2.85 3.16 -16.59
CA THR A 76 2.78 2.13 -17.62
C THR A 76 1.40 1.50 -17.72
N TYR A 77 0.75 1.26 -16.59
CA TYR A 77 -0.47 0.45 -16.53
C TYR A 77 -1.74 1.26 -16.20
N ALA A 78 -1.59 2.47 -15.69
CA ALA A 78 -2.67 3.42 -15.44
C ALA A 78 -2.36 4.83 -16.00
N PRO A 79 -1.93 4.96 -17.29
CA PRO A 79 -1.41 6.23 -17.84
C PRO A 79 -2.45 7.34 -17.85
N ASN A 80 -3.71 7.00 -18.05
CA ASN A 80 -4.81 7.95 -18.23
C ASN A 80 -5.65 8.15 -16.95
N SER A 81 -5.30 7.50 -15.85
CA SER A 81 -6.08 7.65 -14.61
C SER A 81 -6.03 9.08 -14.10
N THR A 82 -7.20 9.63 -13.80
CA THR A 82 -7.39 10.98 -13.27
C THR A 82 -7.56 10.98 -11.76
N SER A 83 -7.89 9.83 -11.16
CA SER A 83 -8.06 9.62 -9.72
C SER A 83 -7.25 8.43 -9.20
N PHE A 84 -6.67 8.60 -8.01
CA PHE A 84 -5.88 7.57 -7.34
C PHE A 84 -6.13 7.58 -5.84
N LEU A 85 -6.44 6.41 -5.29
CA LEU A 85 -6.51 6.16 -3.85
C LEU A 85 -5.31 5.31 -3.42
N GLU A 86 -4.56 5.76 -2.41
CA GLU A 86 -3.61 4.90 -1.70
C GLU A 86 -4.23 4.42 -0.39
N VAL A 87 -4.40 3.11 -0.26
CA VAL A 87 -4.83 2.43 0.97
C VAL A 87 -3.59 2.10 1.79
N GLY A 88 -3.54 2.54 3.04
CA GLY A 88 -2.35 2.46 3.88
C GLY A 88 -1.26 3.44 3.41
N CYS A 89 -1.60 4.71 3.24
CA CYS A 89 -0.67 5.70 2.69
C CYS A 89 0.49 6.07 3.64
N GLY A 90 0.42 5.66 4.91
CA GLY A 90 1.43 5.93 5.92
C GLY A 90 1.79 7.41 5.99
N THR A 91 3.05 7.73 5.74
CA THR A 91 3.60 9.11 5.73
C THR A 91 3.35 9.86 4.41
N GLY A 92 2.62 9.29 3.44
CA GLY A 92 2.37 9.87 2.12
C GLY A 92 3.57 9.84 1.16
N PHE A 93 4.57 8.98 1.40
CA PHE A 93 5.80 8.96 0.61
C PHE A 93 5.55 8.55 -0.86
N VAL A 94 4.67 7.57 -1.12
CA VAL A 94 4.29 7.18 -2.48
C VAL A 94 3.41 8.25 -3.12
N LEU A 95 2.41 8.78 -2.40
CA LEU A 95 1.56 9.88 -2.89
C LEU A 95 2.39 11.08 -3.33
N SER A 96 3.44 11.44 -2.58
CA SER A 96 4.31 12.56 -2.94
C SER A 96 5.03 12.33 -4.26
N ARG A 97 5.46 11.09 -4.53
CA ARG A 97 6.11 10.74 -5.79
C ARG A 97 5.14 10.75 -6.96
N ILE A 98 3.92 10.25 -6.76
CA ILE A 98 2.87 10.30 -7.79
C ILE A 98 2.49 11.74 -8.09
N ARG A 99 2.36 12.61 -7.08
CA ARG A 99 2.09 14.04 -7.25
C ARG A 99 3.16 14.74 -8.09
N GLN A 100 4.45 14.44 -7.86
CA GLN A 100 5.55 15.00 -8.63
C GLN A 100 5.48 14.63 -10.12
N GLU A 101 5.10 13.39 -10.43
CA GLU A 101 5.02 12.90 -11.81
C GLU A 101 3.71 13.29 -12.51
N ARG A 102 2.64 13.45 -11.76
CA ARG A 102 1.28 13.69 -12.25
C ARG A 102 0.61 14.80 -11.43
N PRO A 103 0.96 16.07 -11.69
CA PRO A 103 0.48 17.20 -10.88
C PRO A 103 -1.05 17.39 -10.87
N SER A 104 -1.75 16.92 -11.91
CA SER A 104 -3.20 17.08 -12.08
C SER A 104 -4.04 15.90 -11.57
N ILE A 105 -3.42 14.78 -11.15
CA ILE A 105 -4.18 13.64 -10.67
C ILE A 105 -4.84 13.96 -9.33
N GLU A 106 -6.10 13.58 -9.16
CA GLU A 106 -6.77 13.61 -7.87
C GLU A 106 -6.17 12.52 -6.97
N LEU A 107 -5.59 12.94 -5.85
CA LEU A 107 -4.97 12.01 -4.90
C LEU A 107 -5.79 11.94 -3.62
N VAL A 108 -6.08 10.72 -3.23
CA VAL A 108 -6.69 10.39 -1.95
C VAL A 108 -5.76 9.45 -1.19
N GLY A 109 -5.46 9.79 0.06
CA GLY A 109 -4.72 8.94 0.98
C GLY A 109 -5.63 8.42 2.09
N ALA A 110 -5.52 7.14 2.38
CA ALA A 110 -6.23 6.50 3.46
C ALA A 110 -5.25 5.77 4.38
N GLU A 111 -5.39 5.98 5.67
CA GLU A 111 -4.57 5.34 6.68
C GLU A 111 -5.42 5.08 7.93
N VAL A 112 -5.16 3.98 8.60
CA VAL A 112 -5.86 3.64 9.82
C VAL A 112 -5.35 4.46 11.01
N PHE A 113 -4.06 4.79 11.04
CA PHE A 113 -3.43 5.54 12.12
C PHE A 113 -3.38 7.05 11.83
N SER A 114 -3.96 7.85 12.71
CA SER A 114 -4.00 9.31 12.58
C SER A 114 -2.61 9.96 12.54
N ALA A 115 -1.61 9.37 13.20
CA ALA A 115 -0.23 9.86 13.20
C ALA A 115 0.40 9.83 11.80
N GLY A 116 0.16 8.77 11.01
CA GLY A 116 0.61 8.69 9.62
C GLY A 116 -0.06 9.75 8.76
N LEU A 117 -1.37 9.94 8.92
CA LEU A 117 -2.14 10.92 8.16
C LEU A 117 -1.66 12.37 8.38
N ALA A 118 -1.27 12.73 9.59
CA ALA A 118 -0.74 14.07 9.88
C ALA A 118 0.51 14.35 9.05
N LEU A 119 1.45 13.41 8.99
CA LEU A 119 2.67 13.51 8.18
C LEU A 119 2.37 13.49 6.67
N ALA A 120 1.41 12.65 6.26
CA ALA A 120 1.00 12.58 4.86
C ALA A 120 0.35 13.89 4.38
N ALA A 121 -0.49 14.51 5.21
CA ALA A 121 -1.13 15.79 4.90
C ALA A 121 -0.11 16.94 4.82
N GLU A 122 0.91 16.93 5.68
CA GLU A 122 2.02 17.89 5.60
C GLU A 122 2.84 17.68 4.32
N ARG A 123 3.13 16.42 3.96
CA ARG A 123 3.95 16.07 2.78
C ARG A 123 3.23 16.33 1.46
N VAL A 124 1.92 16.11 1.38
CA VAL A 124 1.11 16.25 0.17
C VAL A 124 -0.16 17.05 0.46
N PRO A 125 -0.06 18.37 0.76
CA PRO A 125 -1.19 19.20 1.18
C PRO A 125 -2.29 19.36 0.13
N THR A 126 -2.04 18.95 -1.09
CA THR A 126 -3.01 18.98 -2.21
C THR A 126 -3.78 17.65 -2.37
N ALA A 127 -3.52 16.65 -1.54
CA ALA A 127 -4.28 15.41 -1.52
C ALA A 127 -5.40 15.48 -0.45
N THR A 128 -6.42 14.66 -0.64
CA THR A 128 -7.48 14.46 0.36
C THR A 128 -7.14 13.25 1.22
N PHE A 129 -7.38 13.34 2.54
CA PHE A 129 -7.04 12.26 3.45
C PHE A 129 -8.23 11.81 4.28
N TYR A 130 -8.29 10.50 4.55
CA TYR A 130 -9.32 9.86 5.35
C TYR A 130 -8.70 8.85 6.32
N GLN A 131 -9.16 8.90 7.58
CA GLN A 131 -8.89 7.82 8.51
C GLN A 131 -9.90 6.70 8.24
N MET A 132 -9.42 5.54 7.77
CA MET A 132 -10.30 4.42 7.48
C MET A 132 -9.59 3.06 7.55
N ASP A 133 -10.38 2.03 7.82
CA ASP A 133 -9.97 0.63 7.73
C ASP A 133 -10.10 0.13 6.28
N ALA A 134 -9.04 -0.49 5.78
CA ALA A 134 -9.02 -1.07 4.43
C ALA A 134 -10.09 -2.16 4.21
N ARG A 135 -10.61 -2.75 5.30
CA ARG A 135 -11.70 -3.74 5.28
C ARG A 135 -13.09 -3.12 5.09
N SER A 136 -13.19 -1.78 5.11
CA SER A 136 -14.46 -1.05 4.94
C SER A 136 -14.22 0.28 4.23
N ILE A 137 -14.05 0.23 2.92
CA ILE A 137 -13.76 1.41 2.09
C ILE A 137 -15.08 2.11 1.75
N PRO A 138 -15.29 3.40 2.15
CA PRO A 138 -16.55 4.11 1.98
C PRO A 138 -16.74 4.67 0.56
N PHE A 139 -16.30 3.92 -0.44
CA PHE A 139 -16.39 4.31 -1.85
C PHE A 139 -16.87 3.16 -2.74
N ARG A 140 -17.59 3.48 -3.80
CA ARG A 140 -18.01 2.53 -4.85
C ARG A 140 -17.79 3.15 -6.22
N SER A 141 -17.07 2.43 -7.10
CA SER A 141 -16.77 2.86 -8.48
C SER A 141 -16.35 4.34 -8.54
N GLU A 142 -15.36 4.71 -7.72
CA GLU A 142 -14.89 6.10 -7.57
C GLU A 142 -13.53 6.30 -8.19
N PHE A 143 -12.62 5.34 -8.04
CA PHE A 143 -11.23 5.50 -8.42
C PHE A 143 -10.88 4.73 -9.68
N GLU A 144 -10.11 5.35 -10.57
CA GLU A 144 -9.56 4.70 -11.77
C GLU A 144 -8.30 3.90 -11.46
N ALA A 145 -7.59 4.27 -10.39
CA ALA A 145 -6.48 3.49 -9.87
C ALA A 145 -6.50 3.46 -8.33
N ILE A 146 -6.14 2.31 -7.74
CA ILE A 146 -5.96 2.15 -6.29
C ILE A 146 -4.61 1.47 -6.05
N GLY A 147 -3.86 1.95 -5.05
CA GLY A 147 -2.62 1.36 -4.57
C GLY A 147 -2.73 0.84 -3.15
N ALA A 148 -2.06 -0.29 -2.84
CA ALA A 148 -1.83 -0.77 -1.48
C ALA A 148 -0.38 -1.31 -1.41
N PHE A 149 0.52 -0.58 -0.73
CA PHE A 149 1.95 -0.86 -0.78
C PHE A 149 2.48 -1.26 0.58
N ASP A 150 2.72 -2.57 0.74
CA ASP A 150 3.08 -3.23 2.00
C ASP A 150 2.01 -3.00 3.09
N VAL A 151 0.77 -3.38 2.77
CA VAL A 151 -0.43 -3.24 3.61
C VAL A 151 -1.10 -4.59 3.87
N LEU A 152 -1.27 -5.40 2.82
CA LEU A 152 -2.07 -6.64 2.90
C LEU A 152 -1.50 -7.67 3.87
N GLU A 153 -0.20 -7.66 4.10
CA GLU A 153 0.49 -8.54 5.04
C GLU A 153 0.16 -8.27 6.51
N HIS A 154 -0.33 -7.07 6.81
CA HIS A 154 -0.72 -6.67 8.17
C HIS A 154 -2.17 -7.06 8.52
N ILE A 155 -2.99 -7.38 7.52
CA ILE A 155 -4.44 -7.59 7.70
C ILE A 155 -4.78 -9.07 7.53
N ALA A 156 -5.36 -9.67 8.58
CA ALA A 156 -5.73 -11.08 8.55
C ALA A 156 -6.80 -11.37 7.48
N GLU A 157 -7.73 -10.43 7.27
CA GLU A 157 -8.83 -10.50 6.30
C GLU A 157 -8.45 -9.84 4.96
N ASP A 158 -7.27 -10.14 4.41
CA ASP A 158 -6.78 -9.56 3.16
C ASP A 158 -7.72 -9.76 1.96
N GLU A 159 -8.47 -10.86 1.92
CA GLU A 159 -9.48 -11.11 0.88
C GLU A 159 -10.66 -10.12 0.99
N THR A 160 -11.03 -9.70 2.19
CA THR A 160 -12.01 -8.62 2.41
C THR A 160 -11.48 -7.29 1.87
N VAL A 161 -10.22 -6.97 2.14
CA VAL A 161 -9.57 -5.76 1.59
C VAL A 161 -9.60 -5.76 0.07
N LEU A 162 -9.22 -6.88 -0.57
CA LEU A 162 -9.26 -7.00 -2.03
C LEU A 162 -10.67 -6.83 -2.60
N ALA A 163 -11.69 -7.35 -1.91
CA ALA A 163 -13.08 -7.17 -2.30
C ALA A 163 -13.53 -5.69 -2.18
N GLU A 164 -13.16 -5.00 -1.11
CA GLU A 164 -13.47 -3.57 -0.93
C GLU A 164 -12.74 -2.69 -1.96
N VAL A 165 -11.46 -2.97 -2.24
CA VAL A 165 -10.72 -2.34 -3.34
C VAL A 165 -11.44 -2.54 -4.68
N GLY A 166 -11.89 -3.77 -4.95
CA GLY A 166 -12.67 -4.07 -6.14
C GLY A 166 -13.97 -3.26 -6.23
N LYS A 167 -14.67 -3.05 -5.12
CA LYS A 167 -15.89 -2.22 -5.09
C LYS A 167 -15.59 -0.73 -5.31
N ALA A 168 -14.47 -0.23 -4.78
CA ALA A 168 -14.08 1.18 -4.87
C ALA A 168 -13.54 1.56 -6.26
N LEU A 169 -12.95 0.62 -7.00
CA LEU A 169 -12.49 0.83 -8.38
C LEU A 169 -13.68 0.93 -9.35
N VAL A 170 -13.53 1.77 -10.36
CA VAL A 170 -14.39 1.76 -11.56
C VAL A 170 -14.20 0.44 -12.33
N PRO A 171 -15.17 -0.01 -13.17
CA PRO A 171 -14.96 -1.11 -14.11
C PRO A 171 -13.68 -0.87 -14.95
N GLY A 172 -12.86 -1.89 -15.16
CA GLY A 172 -11.57 -1.76 -15.85
C GLY A 172 -10.49 -0.98 -15.11
N GLY A 173 -10.76 -0.50 -13.89
CA GLY A 173 -9.81 0.24 -13.06
C GLY A 173 -8.59 -0.60 -12.64
N THR A 174 -7.48 0.06 -12.34
CA THR A 174 -6.20 -0.61 -12.07
C THR A 174 -5.92 -0.68 -10.57
N PHE A 175 -5.60 -1.87 -10.08
CA PHE A 175 -5.06 -2.09 -8.73
C PHE A 175 -3.56 -2.37 -8.80
N LEU A 176 -2.79 -1.69 -7.95
CA LEU A 176 -1.36 -1.89 -7.78
C LEU A 176 -1.07 -2.27 -6.33
N ALA A 177 -0.26 -3.29 -6.10
CA ALA A 177 0.16 -3.61 -4.75
C ALA A 177 1.62 -4.08 -4.69
N THR A 178 2.27 -3.81 -3.56
CA THR A 178 3.50 -4.48 -3.15
C THR A 178 3.25 -5.26 -1.87
N VAL A 179 3.87 -6.45 -1.77
CA VAL A 179 3.78 -7.31 -0.59
C VAL A 179 5.11 -8.04 -0.36
N PRO A 180 5.48 -8.38 0.88
CA PRO A 180 6.65 -9.21 1.16
C PRO A 180 6.46 -10.62 0.60
N GLN A 181 7.50 -11.15 -0.06
CA GLN A 181 7.48 -12.45 -0.71
C GLN A 181 8.21 -13.52 0.12
N HIS A 182 7.84 -14.77 -0.09
CA HIS A 182 8.41 -15.99 0.47
C HIS A 182 8.35 -16.12 2.00
N ARG A 183 7.56 -17.06 2.46
CA ARG A 183 7.46 -17.43 3.89
C ARG A 183 8.82 -17.84 4.48
N SER A 184 9.72 -18.40 3.68
CA SER A 184 11.08 -18.78 4.10
C SER A 184 11.96 -17.61 4.52
N LEU A 185 11.60 -16.38 4.12
CA LEU A 185 12.27 -15.13 4.49
C LEU A 185 11.69 -14.51 5.78
N TRP A 186 10.76 -15.18 6.45
CA TRP A 186 10.21 -14.73 7.72
C TRP A 186 11.30 -14.55 8.76
N SER A 187 11.30 -13.44 9.48
CA SER A 187 12.28 -13.09 10.48
C SER A 187 11.67 -12.20 11.57
N GLN A 188 12.45 -11.82 12.55
CA GLN A 188 12.05 -10.87 13.59
C GLN A 188 11.52 -9.55 13.03
N GLN A 189 12.06 -9.07 11.90
CA GLN A 189 11.55 -7.85 11.26
C GLN A 189 10.08 -7.98 10.87
N ASP A 190 9.63 -9.16 10.44
CA ASP A 190 8.21 -9.40 10.14
C ASP A 190 7.36 -9.39 11.41
N VAL A 191 7.89 -9.95 12.51
CA VAL A 191 7.21 -9.97 13.80
C VAL A 191 7.05 -8.55 14.37
N HIS A 192 8.11 -7.76 14.35
CA HIS A 192 8.08 -6.37 14.82
C HIS A 192 7.21 -5.48 13.93
N ALA A 193 7.26 -5.67 12.61
CA ALA A 193 6.35 -5.03 11.67
C ALA A 193 4.90 -5.55 11.77
N ARG A 194 4.62 -6.53 12.66
CA ARG A 194 3.29 -7.14 12.84
C ARG A 194 2.71 -7.74 11.57
N HIS A 195 3.56 -8.28 10.70
CA HIS A 195 3.09 -9.05 9.59
C HIS A 195 2.36 -10.31 10.09
N VAL A 196 1.27 -10.67 9.46
CA VAL A 196 0.57 -11.93 9.70
C VAL A 196 0.92 -12.96 8.63
N ARG A 197 1.55 -12.52 7.52
CA ARG A 197 1.96 -13.39 6.41
C ARG A 197 3.03 -12.78 5.51
N ARG A 198 3.63 -13.65 4.68
CA ARG A 198 4.33 -13.33 3.45
C ARG A 198 3.69 -14.09 2.30
N TYR A 199 3.65 -13.53 1.13
CA TYR A 199 2.95 -14.09 -0.03
C TYR A 199 3.84 -14.95 -0.92
N SER A 200 3.23 -15.93 -1.58
CA SER A 200 3.74 -16.48 -2.82
C SER A 200 3.03 -15.83 -4.01
N SER A 201 3.67 -15.80 -5.17
CA SER A 201 3.06 -15.27 -6.40
C SER A 201 1.75 -16.01 -6.74
N ARG A 202 1.72 -17.33 -6.49
CA ARG A 202 0.54 -18.17 -6.73
C ARG A 202 -0.61 -17.82 -5.79
N ASP A 203 -0.34 -17.62 -4.49
CA ASP A 203 -1.38 -17.31 -3.52
C ASP A 203 -1.98 -15.93 -3.76
N LEU A 204 -1.14 -14.91 -3.97
CA LEU A 204 -1.61 -13.56 -4.27
C LEU A 204 -2.43 -13.52 -5.54
N ARG A 205 -1.99 -14.20 -6.61
CA ARG A 205 -2.74 -14.32 -7.86
C ARG A 205 -4.12 -14.92 -7.64
N ARG A 206 -4.20 -16.07 -6.94
CA ARG A 206 -5.46 -16.75 -6.64
C ARG A 206 -6.45 -15.83 -5.90
N LYS A 207 -5.96 -15.08 -4.89
CA LYS A 207 -6.79 -14.14 -4.12
C LYS A 207 -7.30 -12.99 -4.97
N LEU A 208 -6.46 -12.41 -5.83
CA LEU A 208 -6.85 -11.36 -6.75
C LEU A 208 -7.90 -11.84 -7.76
N GLU A 209 -7.69 -13.02 -8.36
CA GLU A 209 -8.63 -13.61 -9.32
C GLU A 209 -9.98 -13.93 -8.67
N ALA A 210 -9.97 -14.41 -7.41
CA ALA A 210 -11.20 -14.64 -6.63
C ALA A 210 -11.93 -13.33 -6.28
N ALA A 211 -11.19 -12.23 -6.08
CA ALA A 211 -11.75 -10.91 -5.84
C ALA A 211 -12.22 -10.18 -7.12
N GLY A 212 -12.17 -10.84 -8.30
CA GLY A 212 -12.65 -10.27 -9.55
C GLY A 212 -11.62 -9.45 -10.32
N PHE A 213 -10.34 -9.71 -10.13
CA PHE A 213 -9.26 -9.05 -10.87
C PHE A 213 -8.62 -9.97 -11.90
N ASP A 214 -8.12 -9.38 -12.98
CA ASP A 214 -7.18 -10.01 -13.91
C ASP A 214 -5.78 -9.50 -13.65
N VAL A 215 -4.84 -10.40 -13.39
CA VAL A 215 -3.44 -10.03 -13.12
C VAL A 215 -2.73 -9.72 -14.43
N VAL A 216 -2.45 -8.44 -14.66
CA VAL A 216 -1.79 -7.91 -15.87
C VAL A 216 -0.27 -8.05 -15.79
N ARG A 217 0.30 -7.77 -14.63
CA ARG A 217 1.74 -7.86 -14.38
C ARG A 217 1.99 -8.36 -12.98
N MET A 218 2.95 -9.26 -12.84
CA MET A 218 3.47 -9.69 -11.54
C MET A 218 4.97 -9.92 -11.69
N THR A 219 5.75 -9.33 -10.81
CA THR A 219 7.21 -9.49 -10.78
C THR A 219 7.72 -9.37 -9.36
N SER A 220 8.72 -10.16 -9.03
CA SER A 220 9.47 -9.95 -7.80
C SER A 220 10.41 -8.75 -7.95
N PHE A 221 10.72 -8.11 -6.85
CA PHE A 221 11.81 -7.13 -6.74
C PHE A 221 12.59 -7.38 -5.44
N VAL A 222 13.75 -6.71 -5.27
CA VAL A 222 14.81 -7.13 -4.35
C VAL A 222 15.32 -8.54 -4.72
N SER A 223 15.33 -8.86 -6.01
CA SER A 223 15.68 -10.16 -6.55
C SER A 223 17.19 -10.35 -6.63
N LEU A 224 17.91 -9.34 -7.11
CA LEU A 224 19.37 -9.36 -7.19
C LEU A 224 20.03 -9.35 -5.79
N LEU A 225 19.35 -8.80 -4.80
CA LEU A 225 19.80 -8.80 -3.40
C LEU A 225 19.29 -10.00 -2.59
N LEU A 226 18.49 -10.89 -3.21
CA LEU A 226 17.86 -12.01 -2.50
C LEU A 226 18.85 -12.92 -1.77
N PRO A 227 20.03 -13.29 -2.34
CA PRO A 227 21.01 -14.11 -1.62
C PRO A 227 21.52 -13.43 -0.34
N MET A 228 21.82 -12.13 -0.41
CA MET A 228 22.26 -11.34 0.75
C MET A 228 21.14 -11.21 1.78
N MET A 229 19.92 -10.93 1.32
CA MET A 229 18.74 -10.86 2.18
C MET A 229 18.48 -12.19 2.88
N PHE A 230 18.58 -13.32 2.17
CA PHE A 230 18.43 -14.65 2.75
C PHE A 230 19.48 -14.91 3.85
N ALA A 231 20.75 -14.60 3.59
CA ALA A 231 21.83 -14.75 4.59
C ALA A 231 21.59 -13.85 5.82
N SER A 232 21.14 -12.62 5.62
CA SER A 232 20.78 -11.71 6.73
C SER A 232 19.61 -12.27 7.55
N ARG A 233 18.53 -12.71 6.88
CA ARG A 233 17.35 -13.26 7.55
C ARG A 233 17.63 -14.54 8.33
N MET A 234 18.54 -15.37 7.85
CA MET A 234 18.97 -16.58 8.59
C MET A 234 19.61 -16.23 9.94
N ARG A 235 20.38 -15.13 10.02
CA ARG A 235 20.98 -14.64 11.25
C ARG A 235 19.96 -14.00 12.20
N MET A 236 18.87 -13.47 11.68
CA MET A 236 17.81 -12.75 12.41
C MET A 236 16.64 -13.66 12.81
N LYS A 237 16.80 -15.00 12.76
CA LYS A 237 15.75 -15.94 13.18
C LYS A 237 15.65 -16.12 14.69
N GLU A 238 16.75 -15.89 15.40
CA GLU A 238 16.78 -15.98 16.85
C GLU A 238 16.16 -14.72 17.46
N ALA A 239 15.39 -14.87 18.53
CA ALA A 239 14.76 -13.76 19.19
C ALA A 239 15.84 -12.90 19.88
N ASP A 240 15.98 -11.68 19.42
CA ASP A 240 16.83 -10.65 20.02
C ASP A 240 15.90 -9.66 20.75
N PRO A 241 15.93 -9.62 22.10
CA PRO A 241 15.08 -8.70 22.85
C PRO A 241 15.42 -7.22 22.60
N ASP A 242 16.64 -6.93 22.14
CA ASP A 242 17.12 -5.58 21.85
C ASP A 242 16.96 -5.21 20.36
N PHE A 243 16.26 -6.03 19.56
CA PHE A 243 16.05 -5.77 18.14
C PHE A 243 15.27 -4.48 17.91
N ASN A 244 15.89 -3.55 17.22
CA ASN A 244 15.25 -2.32 16.75
C ASN A 244 15.02 -2.40 15.24
N GLU A 245 13.75 -2.38 14.83
CA GLU A 245 13.36 -2.47 13.42
C GLU A 245 13.87 -1.29 12.58
N MET A 246 13.98 -0.09 13.17
CA MET A 246 14.51 1.10 12.50
C MET A 246 16.02 1.00 12.26
N ASP A 247 16.77 0.44 13.20
CA ASP A 247 18.21 0.23 13.03
C ASP A 247 18.51 -0.78 11.93
N ALA A 248 17.65 -1.78 11.75
CA ALA A 248 17.74 -2.73 10.64
C ALA A 248 17.54 -2.08 9.25
N LEU A 249 16.94 -0.90 9.19
CA LEU A 249 16.75 -0.11 7.97
C LEU A 249 17.85 0.95 7.77
N ARG A 250 18.73 1.18 8.75
CA ARG A 250 19.80 2.17 8.68
C ARG A 250 21.06 1.56 8.07
N PHE A 251 21.49 2.09 6.97
CA PHE A 251 22.71 1.70 6.27
C PHE A 251 23.70 2.87 6.22
N SER A 252 25.00 2.59 6.31
CA SER A 252 25.99 3.61 6.02
C SER A 252 25.84 4.14 4.58
N ARG A 253 26.16 5.40 4.35
CA ARG A 253 26.01 6.04 3.03
C ARG A 253 26.60 5.22 1.87
N PRO A 254 27.84 4.66 1.95
CA PRO A 254 28.40 3.87 0.85
C PRO A 254 27.64 2.56 0.62
N ILE A 255 27.22 1.86 1.68
CA ILE A 255 26.42 0.63 1.56
C ILE A 255 25.06 0.95 0.93
N ASN A 256 24.37 1.96 1.43
CA ASN A 256 23.08 2.39 0.91
C ASN A 256 23.17 2.78 -0.59
N ALA A 257 24.24 3.48 -0.99
CA ALA A 257 24.47 3.82 -2.39
C ALA A 257 24.71 2.59 -3.26
N ALA A 258 25.55 1.64 -2.80
CA ALA A 258 25.83 0.40 -3.52
C ALA A 258 24.55 -0.45 -3.69
N LEU A 259 23.76 -0.62 -2.64
CA LEU A 259 22.46 -1.31 -2.69
C LEU A 259 21.49 -0.60 -3.63
N GLY A 260 21.47 0.74 -3.61
CA GLY A 260 20.68 1.56 -4.52
C GLY A 260 21.05 1.37 -5.99
N LEU A 261 22.33 1.20 -6.31
CA LEU A 261 22.78 0.89 -7.69
C LEU A 261 22.29 -0.49 -8.15
N VAL A 262 22.38 -1.51 -7.29
CA VAL A 262 21.86 -2.85 -7.60
C VAL A 262 20.35 -2.81 -7.84
N MET A 263 19.58 -2.12 -6.99
CA MET A 263 18.15 -1.94 -7.18
C MET A 263 17.83 -1.10 -8.44
N GLY A 264 18.70 -0.16 -8.78
CA GLY A 264 18.60 0.62 -10.01
C GLY A 264 18.73 -0.27 -11.26
N LEU A 265 19.72 -1.17 -11.28
CA LEU A 265 19.88 -2.15 -12.35
C LEU A 265 18.67 -3.09 -12.46
N GLU A 266 18.21 -3.64 -11.34
CA GLU A 266 17.03 -4.50 -11.30
C GLU A 266 15.79 -3.77 -11.87
N ARG A 267 15.59 -2.53 -11.51
CA ARG A 267 14.50 -1.71 -12.02
C ARG A 267 14.58 -1.48 -13.54
N ILE A 268 15.79 -1.29 -14.09
CA ILE A 268 15.99 -1.19 -15.55
C ILE A 268 15.56 -2.49 -16.22
N MET A 269 15.95 -3.65 -15.68
CA MET A 269 15.57 -4.97 -16.21
C MET A 269 14.04 -5.16 -16.16
N ILE A 270 13.39 -4.81 -15.04
CA ILE A 270 11.92 -4.89 -14.90
C ILE A 270 11.22 -3.98 -15.93
N ARG A 271 11.70 -2.75 -16.11
CA ARG A 271 11.18 -1.77 -17.10
C ARG A 271 11.40 -2.27 -18.53
N GLY A 272 12.47 -3.00 -18.79
CA GLY A 272 12.74 -3.66 -20.05
C GLY A 272 11.90 -4.90 -20.35
N GLY A 273 10.95 -5.25 -19.45
CA GLY A 273 10.00 -6.34 -19.63
C GLY A 273 10.32 -7.62 -18.85
N LEU A 274 11.51 -7.73 -18.21
CA LEU A 274 11.85 -8.90 -17.41
C LEU A 274 10.94 -9.02 -16.18
N SER A 275 10.48 -10.23 -15.90
CA SER A 275 9.80 -10.60 -14.66
C SER A 275 10.67 -11.52 -13.84
N PHE A 276 11.05 -11.10 -12.65
CA PHE A 276 11.78 -11.97 -11.74
C PHE A 276 10.80 -12.93 -11.03
N PRO A 277 11.14 -14.23 -10.95
CA PRO A 277 10.28 -15.23 -10.31
C PRO A 277 10.38 -15.22 -8.78
N ALA A 278 11.47 -14.69 -8.23
CA ALA A 278 11.76 -14.68 -6.80
C ALA A 278 12.48 -13.40 -6.37
N GLY A 279 12.13 -12.87 -5.21
CA GLY A 279 12.70 -11.66 -4.61
C GLY A 279 12.28 -11.50 -3.16
N GLY A 280 12.68 -10.40 -2.54
CA GLY A 280 12.24 -10.04 -1.18
C GLY A 280 10.78 -9.62 -1.14
N SER A 281 10.29 -9.04 -2.22
CA SER A 281 8.92 -8.50 -2.36
C SER A 281 8.35 -8.79 -3.73
N LEU A 282 7.01 -8.74 -3.85
CA LEU A 282 6.26 -8.81 -5.10
C LEU A 282 5.68 -7.43 -5.44
N LEU A 283 5.72 -7.06 -6.71
CA LEU A 283 4.87 -6.05 -7.30
C LEU A 283 3.81 -6.76 -8.13
N VAL A 284 2.56 -6.38 -7.96
CA VAL A 284 1.44 -6.83 -8.79
C VAL A 284 0.69 -5.63 -9.34
N VAL A 285 0.27 -5.76 -10.59
CA VAL A 285 -0.69 -4.89 -11.26
C VAL A 285 -1.84 -5.76 -11.74
N ALA A 286 -3.05 -5.39 -11.38
CA ALA A 286 -4.25 -6.12 -11.73
C ALA A 286 -5.34 -5.15 -12.23
N ARG A 287 -6.21 -5.63 -13.10
CA ARG A 287 -7.38 -4.88 -13.59
C ARG A 287 -8.65 -5.47 -13.00
N LYS A 288 -9.52 -4.60 -12.51
CA LYS A 288 -10.87 -5.02 -12.16
C LYS A 288 -11.58 -5.50 -13.42
N ARG A 289 -12.15 -6.71 -13.38
CA ARG A 289 -12.97 -7.23 -14.46
C ARG A 289 -14.20 -6.33 -14.66
N ASP A 290 -14.50 -6.03 -15.90
CA ASP A 290 -15.82 -5.51 -16.23
C ASP A 290 -16.83 -6.59 -15.82
N ARG A 291 -17.85 -6.23 -15.06
CA ARG A 291 -18.97 -7.17 -14.91
C ARG A 291 -19.62 -7.25 -16.28
N ASP A 292 -19.55 -8.39 -16.93
CA ASP A 292 -20.47 -8.70 -18.01
C ASP A 292 -21.88 -8.51 -17.43
N GLU A 293 -22.60 -7.50 -17.92
CA GLU A 293 -24.05 -7.37 -17.73
C GLU A 293 -24.73 -8.48 -18.54
N GLY A 294 -24.52 -9.72 -18.14
CA GLY A 294 -25.04 -10.83 -18.91
C GLY A 294 -24.77 -12.21 -18.35
N THR A 295 -25.20 -12.48 -17.13
CA THR A 295 -25.69 -13.85 -16.83
C THR A 295 -26.71 -13.73 -15.70
N PRO A 296 -27.93 -14.22 -15.91
CA PRO A 296 -29.07 -14.14 -15.02
C PRO A 296 -28.87 -14.92 -13.73
#